data_cbc0e3d044201b673672a38aedec841f
#
_entry.id   cbc0e3d044201b673672a38aedec841f
#
_cell.length_a   1.000
_cell.length_b   1.000
_cell.length_c   1.000
_cell.angle_alpha   90.00
_cell.angle_beta   90.00
_cell.angle_gamma   90.00
#
_symmetry.space_group_name_H-M   'P 1'
#
loop_
_entity.id
_entity.type
_entity.pdbx_description
1 polymer ?
#
loop_
_entity_poly.entity_id
_entity_poly.type
_entity_poly.pdbx_seq_one_letter_code
_entity_poly.pdbx_strand_id
1 'polypeptide(L)'
;EMLRSLVGSEMCIRDSPKRGMAHYSKIVEHYEILADEAAKTFPDMGVYLGREVYFRSEILDDLDKLDEKTMCGTDTILIEFSSGVEQDKVRGAVLDVIMAGYHPIVAHVERYVCTVKDWDYIYELKRMGADIQINADSVTGDNGWAVQRCTKALLKDHIVDYIASDAHDLKSRTPQLSKCYKYVVKKYGVEYADKIMKADVTKKFG
;
A
#
# COMPACT_ATOMS: atom_id res chain seq x y z
N GLU A 1 14.86 10.29 -16.46
CA GLU A 1 15.24 9.47 -15.28
C GLU A 1 13.95 8.90 -14.70
N MET A 2 13.60 7.67 -15.12
CA MET A 2 12.42 6.98 -14.57
C MET A 2 12.69 6.62 -13.11
N LEU A 3 11.69 6.90 -12.26
CA LEU A 3 11.70 6.51 -10.86
C LEU A 3 11.94 5.01 -10.74
N ARG A 4 13.08 4.60 -10.18
CA ARG A 4 13.53 3.21 -10.03
C ARG A 4 12.78 2.45 -8.94
N SER A 5 11.60 2.85 -8.58
CA SER A 5 10.84 2.21 -7.51
C SER A 5 9.36 2.26 -7.82
N LEU A 6 8.82 1.12 -8.15
CA LEU A 6 7.40 0.86 -8.10
C LEU A 6 7.00 0.35 -6.71
N VAL A 7 7.28 1.15 -5.66
CA VAL A 7 6.48 1.02 -4.46
C VAL A 7 5.12 1.59 -4.84
N GLY A 8 4.21 0.71 -5.26
CA GLY A 8 2.83 1.07 -5.43
C GLY A 8 2.24 1.16 -6.82
N SER A 9 2.72 0.41 -7.77
CA SER A 9 1.87 -0.05 -8.86
C SER A 9 1.25 -1.37 -8.42
N GLU A 10 0.28 -1.27 -7.54
CA GLU A 10 -0.43 -2.42 -7.02
C GLU A 10 -1.46 -2.87 -8.04
N MET A 11 -1.20 -3.96 -8.73
CA MET A 11 -2.27 -4.75 -9.31
C MET A 11 -2.91 -5.54 -8.18
N CYS A 12 -3.80 -4.87 -7.44
CA CYS A 12 -4.53 -5.47 -6.33
C CYS A 12 -5.40 -6.60 -6.82
N ILE A 13 -5.00 -7.79 -6.48
CA ILE A 13 -5.90 -8.92 -6.54
C ILE A 13 -6.72 -8.84 -5.26
N ARG A 14 -7.85 -8.15 -5.38
CA ARG A 14 -8.81 -8.07 -4.29
C ARG A 14 -9.40 -9.45 -4.06
N ASP A 15 -9.20 -9.98 -2.87
CA ASP A 15 -10.02 -11.04 -2.29
C ASP A 15 -11.44 -10.50 -1.99
N SER A 16 -12.09 -9.95 -3.01
CA SER A 16 -13.48 -9.54 -2.86
C SER A 16 -14.35 -10.80 -2.83
N PRO A 17 -15.23 -10.99 -1.84
CA PRO A 17 -16.15 -12.13 -1.76
C PRO A 17 -17.06 -12.25 -2.98
N LYS A 18 -17.17 -11.20 -3.79
CA LYS A 18 -18.02 -11.12 -4.98
C LYS A 18 -17.34 -11.50 -6.30
N ARG A 19 -16.00 -11.61 -6.30
CA ARG A 19 -15.24 -12.09 -7.46
C ARG A 19 -14.45 -13.28 -6.98
N GLY A 20 -14.86 -14.48 -7.39
CA GLY A 20 -14.23 -15.74 -7.01
C GLY A 20 -12.70 -15.62 -7.03
N MET A 21 -12.04 -16.24 -6.05
CA MET A 21 -10.58 -16.22 -5.93
C MET A 21 -9.98 -16.61 -7.28
N ALA A 22 -9.32 -15.67 -7.94
CA ALA A 22 -8.42 -16.01 -9.03
C ALA A 22 -7.40 -16.97 -8.43
N HIS A 23 -7.22 -18.15 -9.04
CA HIS A 23 -6.27 -19.12 -8.53
C HIS A 23 -4.89 -18.43 -8.45
N TYR A 24 -4.23 -18.47 -7.31
CA TYR A 24 -2.91 -17.87 -7.08
C TYR A 24 -1.91 -18.22 -8.19
N SER A 25 -1.99 -19.45 -8.72
CA SER A 25 -1.19 -19.89 -9.87
C SER A 25 -1.30 -18.98 -11.11
N LYS A 26 -2.51 -18.45 -11.40
CA LYS A 26 -2.69 -17.50 -12.53
C LYS A 26 -2.07 -16.14 -12.25
N ILE A 27 -2.04 -15.74 -10.99
CA ILE A 27 -1.41 -14.50 -10.57
C ILE A 27 0.09 -14.58 -10.78
N VAL A 28 0.69 -15.68 -10.32
CA VAL A 28 2.12 -15.96 -10.51
C VAL A 28 2.47 -16.00 -11.99
N GLU A 29 1.68 -16.69 -12.81
CA GLU A 29 1.86 -16.73 -14.27
C GLU A 29 1.86 -15.33 -14.91
N HIS A 30 0.88 -14.49 -14.56
CA HIS A 30 0.82 -13.12 -15.07
C HIS A 30 1.97 -12.24 -14.55
N TYR A 31 2.38 -12.44 -13.30
CA TYR A 31 3.54 -11.77 -12.74
C TYR A 31 4.83 -12.13 -13.48
N GLU A 32 5.06 -13.41 -13.76
CA GLU A 32 6.23 -13.87 -14.51
C GLU A 32 6.30 -13.24 -15.89
N ILE A 33 5.18 -13.22 -16.63
CA ILE A 33 5.07 -12.56 -17.94
C ILE A 33 5.39 -11.06 -17.82
N LEU A 34 4.83 -10.38 -16.81
CA LEU A 34 5.07 -8.96 -16.60
C LEU A 34 6.54 -8.68 -16.23
N ALA A 35 7.11 -9.49 -15.33
CA ALA A 35 8.50 -9.34 -14.90
C ALA A 35 9.49 -9.55 -16.06
N ASP A 36 9.24 -10.56 -16.89
CA ASP A 36 10.05 -10.83 -18.09
C ASP A 36 9.97 -9.68 -19.11
N GLU A 37 8.80 -9.14 -19.35
CA GLU A 37 8.63 -8.03 -20.30
C GLU A 37 9.21 -6.72 -19.74
N ALA A 38 9.07 -6.48 -18.45
CA ALA A 38 9.69 -5.36 -17.77
C ALA A 38 11.22 -5.42 -17.84
N ALA A 39 11.81 -6.59 -17.59
CA ALA A 39 13.25 -6.79 -17.67
C ALA A 39 13.82 -6.53 -19.07
N LYS A 40 13.08 -6.87 -20.14
CA LYS A 40 13.45 -6.58 -21.52
C LYS A 40 13.37 -5.09 -21.87
N THR A 41 12.30 -4.44 -21.41
CA THR A 41 11.99 -3.05 -21.81
C THR A 41 12.67 -2.04 -20.88
N PHE A 42 12.79 -2.36 -19.58
CA PHE A 42 13.29 -1.51 -18.51
C PHE A 42 14.25 -2.30 -17.59
N PRO A 43 15.46 -2.64 -18.04
CA PRO A 43 16.37 -3.55 -17.32
C PRO A 43 16.77 -3.08 -15.91
N ASP A 44 16.65 -1.78 -15.65
CA ASP A 44 16.93 -1.18 -14.33
C ASP A 44 15.70 -1.18 -13.38
N MET A 45 14.56 -1.74 -13.81
CA MET A 45 13.31 -1.75 -13.03
C MET A 45 13.05 -3.14 -12.46
N GLY A 46 13.09 -3.25 -11.13
CA GLY A 46 12.63 -4.46 -10.45
C GLY A 46 11.09 -4.51 -10.37
N VAL A 47 10.52 -5.67 -10.64
CA VAL A 47 9.10 -5.97 -10.46
C VAL A 47 8.98 -7.04 -9.39
N TYR A 48 8.13 -6.81 -8.39
CA TYR A 48 7.96 -7.69 -7.24
C TYR A 48 6.49 -8.02 -7.04
N LEU A 49 6.20 -9.25 -6.65
CA LEU A 49 4.86 -9.69 -6.35
C LEU A 49 4.52 -9.42 -4.89
N GLY A 50 3.43 -8.69 -4.66
CA GLY A 50 2.84 -8.50 -3.35
C GLY A 50 1.33 -8.64 -3.44
N ARG A 51 0.66 -8.74 -2.29
CA ARG A 51 -0.78 -8.86 -2.23
C ARG A 51 -1.38 -7.87 -1.24
N GLU A 52 -2.40 -7.15 -1.68
CA GLU A 52 -3.28 -6.40 -0.78
C GLU A 52 -4.39 -7.33 -0.27
N VAL A 53 -4.49 -7.44 1.02
CA VAL A 53 -5.40 -8.38 1.69
C VAL A 53 -6.59 -7.61 2.26
N TYR A 54 -7.80 -7.87 1.74
CA TYR A 54 -9.02 -7.37 2.37
C TYR A 54 -9.22 -8.09 3.71
N PHE A 55 -8.97 -7.36 4.81
CA PHE A 55 -8.86 -7.98 6.12
C PHE A 55 -10.19 -8.54 6.64
N ARG A 56 -10.12 -9.79 7.07
CA ARG A 56 -11.11 -10.54 7.85
C ARG A 56 -10.34 -11.43 8.83
N SER A 57 -10.87 -11.64 10.03
CA SER A 57 -10.21 -12.46 11.06
C SER A 57 -9.81 -13.85 10.57
N GLU A 58 -10.64 -14.45 9.70
CA GLU A 58 -10.42 -15.78 9.14
C GLU A 58 -9.18 -15.88 8.23
N ILE A 59 -8.61 -14.73 7.82
CA ILE A 59 -7.38 -14.71 7.01
C ILE A 59 -6.19 -15.23 7.79
N LEU A 60 -6.18 -15.05 9.10
CA LEU A 60 -5.11 -15.50 9.98
C LEU A 60 -5.23 -16.98 10.37
N ASP A 61 -6.41 -17.59 10.17
CA ASP A 61 -6.61 -19.03 10.41
C ASP A 61 -5.93 -19.90 9.32
N ASP A 62 -5.64 -19.32 8.15
CA ASP A 62 -4.95 -19.96 7.02
C ASP A 62 -3.44 -19.62 7.01
N LEU A 63 -2.78 -19.73 8.18
CA LEU A 63 -1.35 -19.40 8.35
C LEU A 63 -0.44 -20.17 7.38
N ASP A 64 -0.78 -21.41 7.05
CA ASP A 64 -0.03 -22.26 6.10
C ASP A 64 0.03 -21.71 4.66
N LYS A 65 -0.78 -20.69 4.35
CA LYS A 65 -0.81 -20.01 3.04
C LYS A 65 -0.49 -18.52 3.12
N LEU A 66 0.08 -18.07 4.24
CA LEU A 66 0.39 -16.65 4.43
C LEU A 66 1.51 -16.16 3.51
N ASP A 67 2.43 -17.02 3.10
CA ASP A 67 3.48 -16.67 2.13
C ASP A 67 2.88 -16.13 0.82
N GLU A 68 1.69 -16.61 0.43
CA GLU A 68 0.93 -16.11 -0.72
C GLU A 68 0.25 -14.74 -0.46
N LYS A 69 0.21 -14.28 0.80
CA LYS A 69 -0.51 -13.06 1.23
C LYS A 69 0.43 -11.92 1.63
N THR A 70 1.72 -12.21 1.72
CA THR A 70 2.73 -11.24 2.14
C THR A 70 3.27 -10.41 0.97
N MET A 71 3.95 -9.34 1.30
CA MET A 71 4.69 -8.53 0.34
C MET A 71 6.02 -9.23 0.01
N CYS A 72 6.17 -9.69 -1.22
CA CYS A 72 7.41 -10.32 -1.73
C CYS A 72 7.85 -11.58 -0.93
N GLY A 73 6.93 -12.34 -0.32
CA GLY A 73 7.27 -13.51 0.49
C GLY A 73 7.93 -13.18 1.84
N THR A 74 7.76 -11.97 2.35
CA THR A 74 8.32 -11.51 3.63
C THR A 74 7.32 -11.67 4.78
N ASP A 75 7.64 -11.13 5.94
CA ASP A 75 6.72 -11.06 7.09
C ASP A 75 5.72 -9.88 7.03
N THR A 76 5.75 -9.11 5.95
CA THR A 76 4.94 -7.89 5.83
C THR A 76 3.63 -8.16 5.09
N ILE A 77 2.50 -7.72 5.65
CA ILE A 77 1.15 -7.85 5.08
C ILE A 77 0.54 -6.47 4.85
N LEU A 78 0.13 -6.20 3.60
CA LEU A 78 -0.64 -5.02 3.24
C LEU A 78 -2.13 -5.31 3.45
N ILE A 79 -2.76 -4.66 4.42
CA ILE A 79 -4.16 -4.87 4.79
C ILE A 79 -5.04 -3.71 4.37
N GLU A 80 -6.17 -4.03 3.73
CA GLU A 80 -7.21 -3.04 3.38
C GLU A 80 -8.53 -3.36 4.08
N PHE A 81 -9.39 -2.34 4.17
CA PHE A 81 -10.72 -2.42 4.75
C PHE A 81 -11.76 -1.74 3.86
N SER A 82 -13.03 -1.92 4.16
CA SER A 82 -14.08 -1.10 3.57
C SER A 82 -13.93 0.37 3.98
N SER A 83 -14.32 1.30 3.14
CA SER A 83 -14.25 2.74 3.44
C SER A 83 -15.01 3.15 4.70
N GLY A 84 -16.04 2.40 5.08
CA GLY A 84 -16.85 2.63 6.26
C GLY A 84 -16.42 1.84 7.50
N VAL A 85 -15.20 1.30 7.53
CA VAL A 85 -14.70 0.50 8.66
C VAL A 85 -14.69 1.33 9.96
N GLU A 86 -14.95 0.66 11.09
CA GLU A 86 -14.86 1.24 12.43
C GLU A 86 -13.42 1.17 12.94
N GLN A 87 -12.99 2.15 13.76
CA GLN A 87 -11.64 2.23 14.32
C GLN A 87 -11.24 0.96 15.08
N ASP A 88 -12.13 0.41 15.90
CA ASP A 88 -11.85 -0.79 16.70
C ASP A 88 -11.55 -2.02 15.84
N LYS A 89 -12.16 -2.13 14.65
CA LYS A 89 -11.87 -3.22 13.71
C LYS A 89 -10.49 -3.09 13.09
N VAL A 90 -10.09 -1.86 12.72
CA VAL A 90 -8.74 -1.61 12.19
C VAL A 90 -7.69 -1.86 13.27
N ARG A 91 -7.94 -1.38 14.49
CA ARG A 91 -7.06 -1.61 15.66
C ARG A 91 -6.90 -3.09 15.95
N GLY A 92 -8.02 -3.83 16.02
CA GLY A 92 -8.02 -5.28 16.24
C GLY A 92 -7.21 -6.01 15.16
N ALA A 93 -7.43 -5.67 13.89
CA ALA A 93 -6.70 -6.26 12.76
C ALA A 93 -5.17 -6.03 12.84
N VAL A 94 -4.74 -4.81 13.18
CA VAL A 94 -3.32 -4.49 13.37
C VAL A 94 -2.72 -5.34 14.50
N LEU A 95 -3.42 -5.46 15.63
CA LEU A 95 -2.96 -6.31 16.74
C LEU A 95 -2.90 -7.78 16.34
N ASP A 96 -3.93 -8.30 15.68
CA ASP A 96 -4.00 -9.70 15.25
C ASP A 96 -2.83 -10.05 14.31
N VAL A 97 -2.53 -9.18 13.33
CA VAL A 97 -1.40 -9.36 12.40
C VAL A 97 -0.06 -9.36 13.16
N ILE A 98 0.14 -8.43 14.09
CA ILE A 98 1.36 -8.37 14.90
C ILE A 98 1.50 -9.62 15.81
N MET A 99 0.42 -10.05 16.44
CA MET A 99 0.42 -11.23 17.31
C MET A 99 0.67 -12.53 16.52
N ALA A 100 0.29 -12.55 15.25
CA ALA A 100 0.62 -13.65 14.32
C ALA A 100 2.10 -13.63 13.85
N GLY A 101 2.89 -12.63 14.26
CA GLY A 101 4.31 -12.51 13.92
C GLY A 101 4.58 -11.76 12.62
N TYR A 102 3.59 -11.07 12.08
CA TYR A 102 3.69 -10.30 10.84
C TYR A 102 3.72 -8.80 11.07
N HIS A 103 4.26 -8.06 10.09
CA HIS A 103 4.32 -6.62 10.11
C HIS A 103 3.18 -6.01 9.24
N PRO A 104 2.19 -5.30 9.84
CA PRO A 104 1.08 -4.75 9.08
C PRO A 104 1.45 -3.43 8.40
N ILE A 105 1.08 -3.29 7.12
CA ILE A 105 0.95 -2.02 6.42
C ILE A 105 -0.55 -1.75 6.24
N VAL A 106 -1.04 -0.61 6.72
CA VAL A 106 -2.44 -0.21 6.50
C VAL A 106 -2.53 0.53 5.17
N ALA A 107 -3.23 -0.08 4.19
CA ALA A 107 -3.37 0.45 2.84
C ALA A 107 -4.24 1.72 2.82
N HIS A 108 -3.88 2.68 1.96
CA HIS A 108 -4.64 3.91 1.66
C HIS A 108 -5.47 4.45 2.84
N VAL A 109 -4.79 4.59 4.00
CA VAL A 109 -5.43 4.88 5.30
C VAL A 109 -6.31 6.14 5.26
N GLU A 110 -6.01 7.09 4.40
CA GLU A 110 -6.76 8.32 4.20
C GLU A 110 -8.11 8.14 3.50
N ARG A 111 -8.43 6.92 3.05
CA ARG A 111 -9.71 6.61 2.37
C ARG A 111 -10.79 6.10 3.33
N TYR A 112 -10.44 5.80 4.58
CA TYR A 112 -11.41 5.37 5.57
C TYR A 112 -12.10 6.56 6.23
N VAL A 113 -13.42 6.50 6.36
CA VAL A 113 -14.22 7.58 6.96
C VAL A 113 -13.77 7.86 8.40
N CYS A 114 -13.42 6.82 9.15
CA CYS A 114 -12.97 6.95 10.54
C CYS A 114 -11.66 7.71 10.67
N THR A 115 -10.71 7.54 9.74
CA THR A 115 -9.40 8.20 9.77
C THR A 115 -9.45 9.63 9.22
N VAL A 116 -10.29 9.90 8.20
CA VAL A 116 -10.47 11.26 7.65
C VAL A 116 -11.13 12.19 8.67
N LYS A 117 -12.00 11.66 9.51
CA LYS A 117 -12.67 12.43 10.59
C LYS A 117 -11.77 12.64 11.80
N ASP A 118 -10.91 11.68 12.08
CA ASP A 118 -10.04 11.65 13.25
C ASP A 118 -8.67 11.07 12.83
N TRP A 119 -7.79 11.93 12.34
CA TRP A 119 -6.46 11.49 11.92
C TRP A 119 -5.51 11.22 13.10
N ASP A 120 -5.84 11.64 14.33
CA ASP A 120 -5.09 11.27 15.52
C ASP A 120 -5.09 9.74 15.71
N TYR A 121 -6.13 9.09 15.23
CA TYR A 121 -6.22 7.63 15.17
C TYR A 121 -5.11 6.99 14.31
N ILE A 122 -4.68 7.64 13.22
CA ILE A 122 -3.58 7.14 12.38
C ILE A 122 -2.25 7.14 13.15
N TYR A 123 -2.04 8.16 14.00
CA TYR A 123 -0.85 8.18 14.87
C TYR A 123 -0.89 7.06 15.91
N GLU A 124 -2.08 6.67 16.37
CA GLU A 124 -2.24 5.51 17.24
C GLU A 124 -1.81 4.22 16.52
N LEU A 125 -2.31 3.96 15.31
CA LEU A 125 -1.91 2.81 14.50
C LEU A 125 -0.39 2.75 14.29
N LYS A 126 0.23 3.90 14.02
CA LYS A 126 1.69 3.99 13.88
C LYS A 126 2.42 3.63 15.18
N ARG A 127 1.95 4.11 16.34
CA ARG A 127 2.52 3.75 17.66
C ARG A 127 2.34 2.27 18.01
N MET A 128 1.32 1.62 17.48
CA MET A 128 1.10 0.17 17.64
C MET A 128 2.08 -0.67 16.82
N GLY A 129 2.78 -0.07 15.86
CA GLY A 129 3.76 -0.75 15.01
C GLY A 129 3.31 -0.98 13.57
N ALA A 130 2.17 -0.42 13.16
CA ALA A 130 1.75 -0.47 11.77
C ALA A 130 2.51 0.55 10.91
N ASP A 131 2.84 0.19 9.68
CA ASP A 131 3.24 1.15 8.66
C ASP A 131 2.02 1.74 7.96
N ILE A 132 2.17 3.00 7.54
CA ILE A 132 1.10 3.82 6.97
C ILE A 132 1.34 4.06 5.49
N GLN A 133 0.43 3.55 4.65
CA GLN A 133 0.44 3.80 3.22
C GLN A 133 -0.70 4.74 2.85
N ILE A 134 -0.42 5.70 1.96
CA ILE A 134 -1.39 6.62 1.35
C ILE A 134 -1.29 6.60 -0.17
N ASN A 135 -2.34 7.06 -0.85
CA ASN A 135 -2.39 7.10 -2.30
C ASN A 135 -1.87 8.42 -2.90
N ALA A 136 -1.17 8.33 -4.01
CA ALA A 136 -0.60 9.47 -4.72
C ALA A 136 -1.67 10.46 -5.23
N ASP A 137 -2.80 9.96 -5.72
CA ASP A 137 -3.95 10.75 -6.17
C ASP A 137 -4.62 11.52 -5.02
N SER A 138 -4.64 10.93 -3.81
CA SER A 138 -5.10 11.59 -2.58
C SER A 138 -4.20 12.78 -2.22
N VAL A 139 -2.89 12.64 -2.34
CA VAL A 139 -1.93 13.73 -2.10
C VAL A 139 -2.11 14.86 -3.10
N THR A 140 -2.35 14.55 -4.38
CA THR A 140 -2.52 15.54 -5.45
C THR A 140 -3.91 16.18 -5.46
N GLY A 141 -4.87 15.64 -4.71
CA GLY A 141 -6.20 16.22 -4.48
C GLY A 141 -7.31 15.65 -5.33
N ASP A 142 -7.06 14.60 -6.09
CA ASP A 142 -8.04 13.99 -7.01
C ASP A 142 -9.18 13.29 -6.23
N ASN A 143 -8.97 12.95 -4.94
CA ASN A 143 -9.97 12.32 -4.04
C ASN A 143 -10.72 13.33 -3.12
N GLY A 144 -10.63 14.61 -3.42
CA GLY A 144 -11.35 15.67 -2.73
C GLY A 144 -10.60 16.31 -1.54
N TRP A 145 -11.12 17.44 -1.10
CA TRP A 145 -10.44 18.34 -0.16
C TRP A 145 -10.18 17.70 1.22
N ALA A 146 -11.15 16.96 1.77
CA ALA A 146 -11.01 16.37 3.11
C ALA A 146 -9.89 15.33 3.14
N VAL A 147 -9.83 14.46 2.13
CA VAL A 147 -8.78 13.43 1.95
C VAL A 147 -7.43 14.10 1.76
N GLN A 148 -7.34 15.11 0.88
CA GLN A 148 -6.10 15.85 0.66
C GLN A 148 -5.61 16.56 1.93
N ARG A 149 -6.51 17.12 2.74
CA ARG A 149 -6.15 17.75 4.01
C ARG A 149 -5.57 16.73 4.99
N CYS A 150 -6.16 15.53 5.07
CA CYS A 150 -5.65 14.42 5.87
C CYS A 150 -4.23 14.06 5.41
N THR A 151 -4.02 13.75 4.11
CA THR A 151 -2.68 13.37 3.60
C THR A 151 -1.62 14.45 3.85
N LYS A 152 -1.97 15.74 3.72
CA LYS A 152 -1.04 16.84 3.99
C LYS A 152 -0.65 16.92 5.47
N ALA A 153 -1.55 16.64 6.40
CA ALA A 153 -1.23 16.58 7.82
C ALA A 153 -0.25 15.42 8.10
N LEU A 154 -0.57 14.21 7.61
CA LEU A 154 0.27 13.04 7.78
C LEU A 154 1.68 13.23 7.20
N LEU A 155 1.79 13.82 6.00
CA LEU A 155 3.07 14.11 5.36
C LEU A 155 3.88 15.17 6.12
N LYS A 156 3.22 16.21 6.65
CA LYS A 156 3.86 17.26 7.44
C LYS A 156 4.53 16.69 8.69
N ASP A 157 3.89 15.72 9.32
CA ASP A 157 4.36 15.10 10.56
C ASP A 157 5.23 13.85 10.33
N HIS A 158 5.57 13.57 9.06
CA HIS A 158 6.46 12.49 8.64
C HIS A 158 6.07 11.09 9.12
N ILE A 159 4.76 10.81 9.27
CA ILE A 159 4.28 9.50 9.71
C ILE A 159 3.93 8.53 8.57
N VAL A 160 3.95 9.01 7.32
CA VAL A 160 3.74 8.20 6.13
C VAL A 160 5.00 7.39 5.84
N ASP A 161 4.84 6.09 5.64
CA ASP A 161 5.93 5.18 5.29
C ASP A 161 5.98 4.89 3.79
N TYR A 162 4.81 4.88 3.13
CA TYR A 162 4.69 4.59 1.69
C TYR A 162 3.68 5.49 1.00
N ILE A 163 4.00 5.87 -0.24
CA ILE A 163 3.02 6.41 -1.19
C ILE A 163 2.91 5.46 -2.36
N ALA A 164 1.71 4.96 -2.60
CA ALA A 164 1.38 4.05 -3.69
C ALA A 164 0.52 4.73 -4.77
N SER A 165 0.50 4.19 -5.98
CA SER A 165 -0.39 4.68 -7.04
C SER A 165 -1.80 4.14 -6.92
N ASP A 166 -1.97 2.95 -6.36
CA ASP A 166 -3.21 2.17 -6.35
C ASP A 166 -3.85 2.14 -7.77
N ALA A 167 -2.99 2.02 -8.78
CA ALA A 167 -3.39 2.04 -10.18
C ALA A 167 -4.11 0.75 -10.56
N HIS A 168 -5.24 0.87 -11.27
CA HIS A 168 -6.05 -0.27 -11.67
C HIS A 168 -6.21 -0.37 -13.18
N ASP A 169 -6.02 0.74 -13.90
CA ASP A 169 -6.18 0.82 -15.34
C ASP A 169 -5.39 1.99 -15.95
N LEU A 170 -5.38 2.08 -17.27
CA LEU A 170 -4.69 3.13 -18.01
C LEU A 170 -5.59 4.34 -18.34
N LYS A 171 -6.80 4.43 -17.79
CA LYS A 171 -7.78 5.47 -18.14
C LYS A 171 -8.24 6.29 -16.95
N SER A 172 -8.74 5.63 -15.91
CA SER A 172 -9.40 6.27 -14.75
C SER A 172 -8.52 6.27 -13.49
N ARG A 173 -7.84 5.17 -13.22
CA ARG A 173 -6.94 5.01 -12.07
C ARG A 173 -5.53 4.74 -12.56
N THR A 174 -4.96 5.75 -13.21
CA THR A 174 -3.62 5.70 -13.80
C THR A 174 -2.53 5.97 -12.76
N PRO A 175 -1.28 5.49 -12.97
CA PRO A 175 -0.17 5.82 -12.09
C PRO A 175 0.13 7.32 -12.06
N GLN A 176 -0.03 7.97 -10.90
CA GLN A 176 0.20 9.41 -10.71
C GLN A 176 1.48 9.72 -9.91
N LEU A 177 2.38 8.75 -9.77
CA LEU A 177 3.55 8.84 -8.89
C LEU A 177 4.48 10.01 -9.20
N SER A 178 4.74 10.29 -10.48
CA SER A 178 5.64 11.39 -10.87
C SER A 178 5.12 12.78 -10.46
N LYS A 179 3.81 13.02 -10.58
CA LYS A 179 3.17 14.28 -10.16
C LYS A 179 3.24 14.41 -8.63
N CYS A 180 2.92 13.33 -7.92
CA CYS A 180 2.98 13.27 -6.46
C CYS A 180 4.41 13.47 -5.95
N TYR A 181 5.39 12.78 -6.52
CA TYR A 181 6.79 12.91 -6.15
C TYR A 181 7.29 14.36 -6.24
N LYS A 182 7.04 15.03 -7.36
CA LYS A 182 7.39 16.46 -7.52
C LYS A 182 6.74 17.35 -6.46
N TYR A 183 5.50 17.04 -6.09
CA TYR A 183 4.81 17.76 -5.03
C TYR A 183 5.47 17.54 -3.66
N VAL A 184 5.76 16.28 -3.30
CA VAL A 184 6.38 15.92 -2.02
C VAL A 184 7.78 16.51 -1.91
N VAL A 185 8.63 16.39 -2.95
CA VAL A 185 9.96 17.01 -3.01
C VAL A 185 9.88 18.52 -2.77
N LYS A 186 8.98 19.20 -3.45
CA LYS A 186 8.82 20.66 -3.32
C LYS A 186 8.38 21.09 -1.91
N LYS A 187 7.58 20.28 -1.22
CA LYS A 187 6.97 20.66 0.05
C LYS A 187 7.71 20.15 1.27
N TYR A 188 8.29 18.96 1.18
CA TYR A 188 8.83 18.21 2.32
C TYR A 188 10.29 17.77 2.13
N GLY A 189 10.88 18.07 0.98
CA GLY A 189 12.26 17.75 0.67
C GLY A 189 12.46 16.43 -0.06
N VAL A 190 13.61 16.32 -0.75
CA VAL A 190 13.94 15.15 -1.60
C VAL A 190 14.21 13.90 -0.76
N GLU A 191 14.88 14.06 0.37
CA GLU A 191 15.23 12.93 1.26
C GLU A 191 13.99 12.20 1.77
N TYR A 192 12.97 12.93 2.23
CA TYR A 192 11.73 12.34 2.67
C TYR A 192 10.94 11.74 1.49
N ALA A 193 10.86 12.44 0.36
CA ALA A 193 10.20 11.92 -0.85
C ALA A 193 10.83 10.59 -1.31
N ASP A 194 12.16 10.51 -1.32
CA ASP A 194 12.87 9.28 -1.69
C ASP A 194 12.62 8.16 -0.69
N LYS A 195 12.61 8.45 0.60
CA LYS A 195 12.32 7.47 1.65
C LYS A 195 10.95 6.79 1.47
N ILE A 196 9.89 7.57 1.16
CA ILE A 196 8.52 7.06 1.13
C ILE A 196 8.03 6.65 -0.27
N MET A 197 8.76 7.01 -1.34
CA MET A 197 8.36 6.74 -2.73
C MET A 197 9.41 5.97 -3.55
N LYS A 198 10.64 5.83 -3.04
CA LYS A 198 11.74 5.09 -3.68
C LYS A 198 12.35 4.08 -2.73
N ALA A 199 11.57 3.58 -1.76
CA ALA A 199 12.06 2.53 -0.88
C ALA A 199 12.60 1.37 -1.70
N ASP A 200 13.82 0.94 -1.39
CA ASP A 200 14.41 -0.25 -2.00
C ASP A 200 13.67 -1.46 -1.43
N VAL A 201 12.77 -2.01 -2.25
CA VAL A 201 11.89 -3.14 -1.86
C VAL A 201 12.74 -4.34 -1.41
N THR A 202 13.90 -4.53 -2.04
CA THR A 202 14.78 -5.65 -1.71
C THR A 202 15.45 -5.51 -0.35
N LYS A 203 15.69 -4.28 0.11
CA LYS A 203 16.26 -4.01 1.46
C LYS A 203 15.20 -3.93 2.54
N LYS A 204 13.98 -3.64 2.18
CA LYS A 204 12.88 -3.41 3.13
C LYS A 204 12.00 -4.65 3.28
N PHE A 205 11.93 -5.48 2.24
CA PHE A 205 11.14 -6.71 2.19
C PHE A 205 12.00 -7.93 1.78
N GLY A 206 13.33 -7.84 1.77
CA GLY A 206 14.25 -8.93 1.43
C GLY A 206 15.09 -9.39 2.60
#